data_b63a45b53fabe2af3eb3215b00928e85
#
_entry.id   b63a45b53fabe2af3eb3215b00928e85
#
_cell.length_a   1.000
_cell.length_b   1.000
_cell.length_c   1.000
_cell.angle_alpha   90.00
_cell.angle_beta   90.00
_cell.angle_gamma   90.00
#
_symmetry.space_group_name_H-M   'P 1'
#
loop_
_entity.id
_entity.type
_entity.pdbx_description
1 polymer ?
#
loop_
_entity_poly.entity_id
_entity_poly.type
_entity_poly.pdbx_seq_one_letter_code
_entity_poly.pdbx_strand_id
1 'polypeptide(L)'
;SYAALRRGMSGDEDFHAIPRLSLAAAAGPGQFAGGEAPFDNFGFSGRWLRENGFDPKMLSALTVEGDSMEPLLRHGDEILVDRGSRFERDGVHVVRMGDALMVKRLASAGAGRIALLSQNLAYPPVEVSLDEVEVLGRVVWKSGRL
;
A
#
# COMPACT_ATOMS: atom_id res chain seq x y z
N SER A 1 -8.14 -29.90 -12.74
CA SER A 1 -8.98 -29.67 -11.57
C SER A 1 -8.21 -28.87 -10.52
N TYR A 2 -8.95 -28.27 -9.61
CA TYR A 2 -8.36 -27.54 -8.50
C TYR A 2 -7.43 -28.40 -7.66
N ALA A 3 -7.83 -29.65 -7.39
CA ALA A 3 -7.00 -30.58 -6.63
C ALA A 3 -5.68 -30.91 -7.34
N ALA A 4 -5.71 -31.03 -8.67
CA ALA A 4 -4.52 -31.28 -9.45
C ALA A 4 -3.57 -30.07 -9.43
N LEU A 5 -4.12 -28.86 -9.53
CA LEU A 5 -3.35 -27.65 -9.40
C LEU A 5 -2.66 -27.55 -8.03
N ARG A 6 -3.39 -27.85 -6.98
CA ARG A 6 -2.82 -27.82 -5.62
C ARG A 6 -1.70 -28.84 -5.44
N ARG A 7 -1.81 -30.02 -6.04
CA ARG A 7 -0.74 -31.01 -5.98
C ARG A 7 0.52 -30.53 -6.68
N GLY A 8 0.37 -29.83 -7.82
CA GLY A 8 1.50 -29.26 -8.52
C GLY A 8 2.16 -28.10 -7.78
N MET A 9 1.48 -27.51 -6.82
CA MET A 9 1.96 -26.37 -6.04
C MET A 9 2.51 -26.75 -4.67
N SER A 10 2.64 -28.05 -4.38
CA SER A 10 3.18 -28.51 -3.12
C SER A 10 4.70 -28.32 -3.05
N GLY A 11 5.22 -28.30 -1.85
CA GLY A 11 6.65 -28.24 -1.59
C GLY A 11 7.17 -26.81 -1.46
N ASP A 12 7.71 -26.26 -2.54
CA ASP A 12 8.36 -24.95 -2.50
C ASP A 12 7.38 -23.79 -2.64
N GLU A 13 6.14 -24.08 -2.98
CA GLU A 13 5.13 -23.06 -3.19
C GLU A 13 4.31 -22.84 -1.93
N ASP A 14 4.86 -22.00 -1.08
CA ASP A 14 4.13 -21.47 0.06
C ASP A 14 3.30 -20.25 -0.36
N PHE A 15 2.23 -20.02 0.35
CA PHE A 15 1.41 -18.84 0.19
C PHE A 15 1.46 -18.03 1.46
N HIS A 16 1.51 -16.70 1.29
CA HIS A 16 1.49 -15.77 2.41
C HIS A 16 0.19 -14.98 2.38
N ALA A 17 -0.50 -14.94 3.50
CA ALA A 17 -1.67 -14.11 3.69
C ALA A 17 -1.24 -12.70 4.04
N ILE A 18 -1.61 -11.74 3.19
CA ILE A 18 -1.34 -10.33 3.41
C ILE A 18 -2.64 -9.67 3.86
N PRO A 19 -2.66 -8.96 5.00
CA PRO A 19 -3.89 -8.30 5.45
C PRO A 19 -4.38 -7.30 4.42
N ARG A 20 -5.68 -7.34 4.17
CA ARG A 20 -6.35 -6.49 3.17
C ARG A 20 -7.39 -5.62 3.86
N LEU A 21 -7.24 -4.31 3.72
CA LEU A 21 -8.11 -3.32 4.33
C LEU A 21 -8.52 -2.26 3.31
N SER A 22 -9.71 -1.70 3.47
CA SER A 22 -10.01 -0.44 2.78
C SER A 22 -9.19 0.69 3.40
N LEU A 23 -9.01 1.77 2.67
CA LEU A 23 -8.27 2.93 3.18
C LEU A 23 -8.91 3.46 4.46
N ALA A 24 -10.25 3.54 4.49
CA ALA A 24 -10.98 3.98 5.67
C ALA A 24 -10.81 3.04 6.86
N ALA A 25 -10.85 1.73 6.64
CA ALA A 25 -10.66 0.74 7.70
C ALA A 25 -9.23 0.78 8.25
N ALA A 26 -8.25 0.97 7.37
CA ALA A 26 -6.84 1.04 7.76
C ALA A 26 -6.53 2.30 8.59
N ALA A 27 -7.34 3.35 8.49
CA ALA A 27 -7.17 4.58 9.25
C ALA A 27 -7.47 4.40 10.75
N GLY A 28 -8.20 3.35 11.13
CA GLY A 28 -8.49 3.07 12.53
C GLY A 28 -7.22 2.81 13.34
N PRO A 29 -7.25 3.09 14.66
CA PRO A 29 -6.07 2.89 15.52
C PRO A 29 -5.59 1.44 15.47
N GLY A 30 -4.29 1.25 15.20
CA GLY A 30 -3.66 -0.06 15.16
C GLY A 30 -4.00 -0.94 13.96
N GLN A 31 -4.84 -0.47 13.04
CA GLN A 31 -5.29 -1.30 11.92
C GLN A 31 -4.23 -1.46 10.83
N PHE A 32 -3.33 -0.50 10.69
CA PHE A 32 -2.25 -0.59 9.72
C PHE A 32 -1.01 -1.29 10.28
N ALA A 33 -1.18 -2.12 11.27
CA ALA A 33 -0.10 -2.96 11.79
C ALA A 33 0.08 -4.19 10.90
N GLY A 34 1.25 -4.81 10.97
CA GLY A 34 1.48 -6.06 10.26
C GLY A 34 0.70 -7.23 10.84
N GLY A 35 0.81 -8.37 10.19
CA GLY A 35 0.16 -9.60 10.60
C GLY A 35 -1.11 -9.87 9.82
N GLU A 36 -1.55 -11.12 9.87
CA GLU A 36 -2.74 -11.56 9.15
C GLU A 36 -4.00 -10.94 9.74
N ALA A 37 -4.82 -10.32 8.90
CA ALA A 37 -6.11 -9.82 9.33
C ALA A 37 -7.08 -10.99 9.51
N PRO A 38 -7.93 -10.98 10.56
CA PRO A 38 -8.81 -12.11 10.83
C PRO A 38 -9.91 -12.29 9.79
N PHE A 39 -10.30 -11.24 9.06
CA PHE A 39 -11.46 -11.27 8.20
C PHE A 39 -11.17 -11.19 6.71
N ASP A 40 -10.05 -10.60 6.31
CA ASP A 40 -9.77 -10.40 4.90
C ASP A 40 -8.27 -10.36 4.64
N ASN A 41 -7.83 -11.24 3.72
CA ASN A 41 -6.43 -11.37 3.36
C ASN A 41 -6.32 -11.66 1.87
N PHE A 42 -5.25 -11.15 1.24
CA PHE A 42 -4.81 -11.63 -0.05
C PHE A 42 -3.79 -12.73 0.14
N GLY A 43 -3.92 -13.80 -0.66
CA GLY A 43 -2.91 -14.84 -0.73
C GLY A 43 -1.96 -14.59 -1.89
N PHE A 44 -0.67 -14.52 -1.60
CA PHE A 44 0.36 -14.38 -2.63
C PHE A 44 1.34 -15.55 -2.55
N SER A 45 1.77 -16.02 -3.73
CA SER A 45 2.82 -17.02 -3.82
C SER A 45 4.11 -16.48 -3.19
N GLY A 46 4.74 -17.28 -2.33
CA GLY A 46 6.03 -16.92 -1.76
C GLY A 46 7.11 -16.72 -2.82
N ARG A 47 7.06 -17.52 -3.88
CA ARG A 47 7.96 -17.38 -5.02
C ARG A 47 7.80 -16.03 -5.71
N TRP A 48 6.55 -15.65 -5.99
CA TRP A 48 6.27 -14.36 -6.63
C TRP A 48 6.76 -13.20 -5.77
N LEU A 49 6.53 -13.28 -4.46
CA LEU A 49 7.01 -12.25 -3.53
C LEU A 49 8.54 -12.14 -3.58
N ARG A 50 9.25 -13.27 -3.55
CA ARG A 50 10.71 -13.27 -3.63
C ARG A 50 11.22 -12.73 -4.96
N GLU A 51 10.58 -13.09 -6.06
CA GLU A 51 10.94 -12.58 -7.39
C GLU A 51 10.81 -11.06 -7.49
N ASN A 52 9.89 -10.47 -6.73
CA ASN A 52 9.68 -9.02 -6.69
C ASN A 52 10.48 -8.33 -5.58
N GLY A 53 11.21 -9.07 -4.77
CA GLY A 53 11.95 -8.51 -3.65
C GLY A 53 11.08 -8.05 -2.49
N PHE A 54 9.88 -8.61 -2.36
CA PHE A 54 8.93 -8.24 -1.32
C PHE A 54 9.05 -9.16 -0.11
N ASP A 55 9.09 -8.57 1.08
CA ASP A 55 9.01 -9.31 2.34
C ASP A 55 7.55 -9.34 2.81
N PRO A 56 6.90 -10.51 2.84
CA PRO A 56 5.49 -10.58 3.21
C PRO A 56 5.20 -10.06 4.62
N LYS A 57 6.17 -10.09 5.52
CA LYS A 57 6.00 -9.56 6.88
C LYS A 57 5.83 -8.05 6.91
N MET A 58 6.33 -7.37 5.88
CA MET A 58 6.30 -5.93 5.79
C MET A 58 5.17 -5.41 4.91
N LEU A 59 4.40 -6.29 4.28
CA LEU A 59 3.36 -5.89 3.34
C LEU A 59 2.00 -5.74 4.00
N SER A 60 1.25 -4.76 3.52
CA SER A 60 -0.19 -4.63 3.73
C SER A 60 -0.85 -4.36 2.38
N ALA A 61 -2.07 -4.84 2.21
CA ALA A 61 -2.85 -4.56 1.00
C ALA A 61 -3.95 -3.57 1.35
N LEU A 62 -4.12 -2.56 0.52
CA LEU A 62 -5.16 -1.55 0.69
C LEU A 62 -5.99 -1.43 -0.57
N THR A 63 -7.29 -1.21 -0.40
CA THR A 63 -8.19 -0.84 -1.48
C THR A 63 -8.22 0.68 -1.59
N VAL A 64 -7.93 1.19 -2.78
CA VAL A 64 -7.90 2.63 -3.07
C VAL A 64 -9.31 3.19 -3.07
N GLU A 65 -9.50 4.34 -2.44
CA GLU A 65 -10.76 5.07 -2.43
C GLU A 65 -10.54 6.46 -3.01
N GLY A 66 -11.53 6.93 -3.79
CA GLY A 66 -11.49 8.24 -4.39
C GLY A 66 -10.69 8.30 -5.68
N ASP A 67 -10.50 9.50 -6.19
CA ASP A 67 -9.93 9.74 -7.52
C ASP A 67 -8.67 10.62 -7.51
N SER A 68 -8.14 10.95 -6.35
CA SER A 68 -7.00 11.88 -6.25
C SER A 68 -5.73 11.36 -6.93
N MET A 69 -5.60 10.06 -7.10
CA MET A 69 -4.43 9.44 -7.73
C MET A 69 -4.69 8.95 -9.15
N GLU A 70 -5.84 9.28 -9.74
CA GLU A 70 -6.09 8.97 -11.14
C GLU A 70 -5.16 9.77 -12.07
N PRO A 71 -4.74 9.18 -13.18
CA PRO A 71 -5.09 7.86 -13.70
C PRO A 71 -4.23 6.71 -13.17
N LEU A 72 -3.24 6.99 -12.35
CA LEU A 72 -2.33 5.95 -11.84
C LEU A 72 -3.06 4.92 -11.00
N LEU A 73 -3.87 5.39 -10.04
CA LEU A 73 -4.67 4.54 -9.18
C LEU A 73 -6.12 5.01 -9.25
N ARG A 74 -7.03 4.06 -9.43
CA ARG A 74 -8.47 4.33 -9.50
C ARG A 74 -9.18 3.80 -8.28
N HIS A 75 -10.33 4.36 -7.99
CA HIS A 75 -11.21 3.84 -6.94
C HIS A 75 -11.45 2.33 -7.14
N GLY A 76 -11.23 1.56 -6.09
CA GLY A 76 -11.37 0.10 -6.14
C GLY A 76 -10.11 -0.66 -6.52
N ASP A 77 -9.06 0.02 -6.96
CA ASP A 77 -7.78 -0.65 -7.22
C ASP A 77 -7.20 -1.17 -5.90
N GLU A 78 -6.41 -2.24 -6.02
CA GLU A 78 -5.69 -2.79 -4.90
C GLU A 78 -4.21 -2.43 -4.98
N ILE A 79 -3.62 -2.09 -3.85
CA ILE A 79 -2.21 -1.75 -3.78
C ILE A 79 -1.53 -2.58 -2.69
N LEU A 80 -0.27 -2.90 -2.91
CA LEU A 80 0.60 -3.43 -1.86
C LEU A 80 1.48 -2.30 -1.34
N VAL A 81 1.56 -2.21 -0.03
CA VAL A 81 2.32 -1.19 0.69
C VAL A 81 3.41 -1.87 1.49
N ASP A 82 4.64 -1.46 1.27
CA ASP A 82 5.79 -1.91 2.04
C ASP A 82 5.98 -0.99 3.25
N ARG A 83 5.65 -1.49 4.43
CA ARG A 83 5.75 -0.74 5.68
C ARG A 83 7.19 -0.57 6.16
N GLY A 84 8.11 -1.35 5.62
CA GLY A 84 9.53 -1.20 5.89
C GLY A 84 10.19 -0.11 5.06
N SER A 85 9.53 0.34 4.00
CA SER A 85 10.04 1.34 3.06
C SER A 85 9.32 2.65 3.30
N ARG A 86 9.93 3.53 4.08
CA ARG A 86 9.40 4.84 4.37
C ARG A 86 9.89 5.85 3.34
N PHE A 87 9.75 7.14 3.62
CA PHE A 87 10.17 8.14 2.65
C PHE A 87 11.69 8.26 2.58
N GLU A 88 12.28 7.57 1.63
CA GLU A 88 13.71 7.62 1.31
C GLU A 88 13.97 8.36 0.00
N ARG A 89 12.99 8.30 -0.90
CA ARG A 89 13.03 8.94 -2.21
C ARG A 89 11.61 9.23 -2.67
N ASP A 90 11.46 10.08 -3.66
CA ASP A 90 10.17 10.40 -4.25
C ASP A 90 9.44 9.13 -4.71
N GLY A 91 8.14 9.11 -4.56
CA GLY A 91 7.29 8.01 -4.96
C GLY A 91 5.95 8.05 -4.27
N VAL A 92 5.11 7.08 -4.60
CA VAL A 92 3.76 6.97 -4.06
C VAL A 92 3.82 6.28 -2.71
N HIS A 93 3.21 6.90 -1.72
CA HIS A 93 3.22 6.43 -0.33
C HIS A 93 1.84 6.49 0.29
N VAL A 94 1.66 5.71 1.34
CA VAL A 94 0.52 5.84 2.24
C VAL A 94 0.96 6.68 3.41
N VAL A 95 0.21 7.73 3.69
CA VAL A 95 0.51 8.69 4.76
C VAL A 95 -0.71 8.90 5.64
N ARG A 96 -0.43 9.22 6.90
CA ARG A 96 -1.46 9.63 7.86
C ARG A 96 -1.26 11.10 8.18
N MET A 97 -2.35 11.86 8.08
CA MET A 97 -2.43 13.24 8.55
C MET A 97 -3.67 13.36 9.44
N GLY A 98 -3.45 13.66 10.72
CA GLY A 98 -4.57 13.61 11.67
C GLY A 98 -5.20 12.23 11.70
N ASP A 99 -6.50 12.16 11.47
CA ASP A 99 -7.26 10.90 11.43
C ASP A 99 -7.40 10.34 10.02
N ALA A 100 -6.86 11.01 9.01
CA ALA A 100 -7.03 10.61 7.63
C ALA A 100 -5.83 9.82 7.13
N LEU A 101 -6.10 8.72 6.43
CA LEU A 101 -5.13 7.95 5.70
C LEU A 101 -5.28 8.28 4.22
N MET A 102 -4.18 8.58 3.56
CA MET A 102 -4.17 9.01 2.16
C MET A 102 -3.07 8.33 1.38
N VAL A 103 -3.30 8.18 0.08
CA VAL A 103 -2.26 7.78 -0.87
C VAL A 103 -1.86 9.01 -1.67
N LYS A 104 -0.59 9.38 -1.60
CA LYS A 104 -0.05 10.56 -2.27
C LYS A 104 1.36 10.28 -2.79
N ARG A 105 1.73 11.01 -3.83
CA ARG A 105 3.13 11.08 -4.22
C ARG A 105 3.83 12.05 -3.27
N LEU A 106 4.94 11.61 -2.71
CA LEU A 106 5.73 12.45 -1.82
C LEU A 106 6.97 12.95 -2.53
N ALA A 107 7.29 14.22 -2.30
CA ALA A 107 8.52 14.82 -2.77
C ALA A 107 9.07 15.74 -1.68
N SER A 108 10.40 15.85 -1.60
CA SER A 108 11.03 16.78 -0.68
C SER A 108 10.69 18.21 -1.08
N ALA A 109 10.34 19.03 -0.10
CA ALA A 109 10.01 20.45 -0.30
C ALA A 109 10.95 21.38 0.47
N GLY A 110 12.17 20.90 0.76
CA GLY A 110 13.17 21.62 1.54
C GLY A 110 13.38 21.00 2.92
N ALA A 111 14.21 21.63 3.72
CA ALA A 111 14.55 21.12 5.05
C ALA A 111 13.32 21.03 5.95
N GLY A 112 13.03 19.85 6.42
CA GLY A 112 11.91 19.60 7.33
C GLY A 112 10.53 19.72 6.68
N ARG A 113 10.43 19.82 5.36
CA ARG A 113 9.17 19.97 4.64
C ARG A 113 9.00 18.91 3.57
N ILE A 114 7.76 18.55 3.31
CA ILE A 114 7.38 17.54 2.34
C ILE A 114 6.17 18.01 1.53
N ALA A 115 6.19 17.75 0.23
CA ALA A 115 5.04 17.99 -0.64
C ALA A 115 4.24 16.73 -0.79
N LEU A 116 2.92 16.85 -0.60
CA LEU A 116 1.94 15.81 -0.84
C LEU A 116 1.28 16.11 -2.18
N LEU A 117 1.53 15.27 -3.17
CA LEU A 117 1.08 15.49 -4.54
C LEU A 117 0.05 14.45 -4.92
N SER A 118 -1.05 14.91 -5.51
CA SER A 118 -2.01 14.04 -6.13
C SER A 118 -1.64 13.84 -7.60
N GLN A 119 -1.85 12.64 -8.12
CA GLN A 119 -1.63 12.38 -9.54
C GLN A 119 -2.69 13.11 -10.38
N ASN A 120 -3.88 13.25 -9.85
CA ASN A 120 -4.98 13.99 -10.47
C ASN A 120 -4.76 15.49 -10.25
N LEU A 121 -4.60 16.23 -11.35
CA LEU A 121 -4.28 17.68 -11.31
C LEU A 121 -5.44 18.54 -10.80
N ALA A 122 -6.64 17.99 -10.65
CA ALA A 122 -7.74 18.70 -10.01
C ALA A 122 -7.50 18.93 -8.51
N TYR A 123 -6.58 18.17 -7.92
CA TYR A 123 -6.21 18.31 -6.51
C TYR A 123 -4.90 19.09 -6.41
N PRO A 124 -4.90 20.24 -5.73
CA PRO A 124 -3.68 21.05 -5.64
C PRO A 124 -2.64 20.39 -4.73
N PRO A 125 -1.34 20.66 -4.99
CA PRO A 125 -0.28 20.20 -4.09
C PRO A 125 -0.42 20.83 -2.70
N VAL A 126 -0.02 20.07 -1.69
CA VAL A 126 -0.01 20.54 -0.30
C VAL A 126 1.40 20.35 0.25
N GLU A 127 1.99 21.40 0.77
CA GLU A 127 3.26 21.32 1.49
C GLU A 127 3.01 21.37 2.99
N VAL A 128 3.66 20.48 3.72
CA VAL A 128 3.52 20.38 5.17
C VAL A 128 4.88 20.17 5.80
N SER A 129 4.95 20.42 7.11
CA SER A 129 6.11 20.02 7.91
C SER A 129 6.11 18.47 8.03
N LEU A 130 7.29 17.88 8.04
CA LEU A 130 7.45 16.45 8.29
C LEU A 130 6.81 16.02 9.63
N ASP A 131 6.72 16.93 10.59
CA ASP A 131 6.12 16.67 11.89
C ASP A 131 4.59 16.49 11.80
N GLU A 132 3.97 16.98 10.73
CA GLU A 132 2.51 16.93 10.57
C GLU A 132 2.02 15.66 9.89
N VAL A 133 2.93 14.84 9.37
CA VAL A 133 2.59 13.68 8.57
C VAL A 133 3.37 12.46 9.03
N GLU A 134 2.70 11.32 9.07
CA GLU A 134 3.34 10.03 9.32
C GLU A 134 3.36 9.24 8.01
N VAL A 135 4.55 8.88 7.53
CA VAL A 135 4.70 8.03 6.35
C VAL A 135 4.62 6.58 6.79
N LEU A 136 3.60 5.87 6.35
CA LEU A 136 3.34 4.50 6.78
C LEU A 136 4.03 3.46 5.91
N GLY A 137 4.24 3.77 4.65
CA GLY A 137 4.92 2.87 3.74
C GLY A 137 4.85 3.34 2.30
N ARG A 138 5.59 2.63 1.46
CA ARG A 138 5.67 2.89 0.03
C ARG A 138 4.75 1.96 -0.73
N VAL A 139 4.02 2.49 -1.71
CA VAL A 139 3.23 1.66 -2.64
C VAL A 139 4.19 1.01 -3.62
N VAL A 140 4.21 -0.32 -3.65
CA VAL A 140 5.19 -1.09 -4.43
C VAL A 140 4.55 -1.92 -5.53
N TRP A 141 3.22 -2.04 -5.55
CA TRP A 141 2.51 -2.82 -6.55
C TRP A 141 1.05 -2.40 -6.59
N LYS A 142 0.45 -2.53 -7.74
CA LYS A 142 -0.96 -2.20 -7.92
C LYS A 142 -1.64 -3.20 -8.84
N SER A 143 -2.96 -3.35 -8.67
CA SER A 143 -3.82 -4.07 -9.59
C SER A 143 -5.19 -3.41 -9.62
N GLY A 144 -5.93 -3.63 -10.68
CA GLY A 144 -7.24 -3.03 -10.84
C GLY A 144 -8.08 -3.76 -11.87
N ARG A 145 -9.37 -3.42 -11.84
CA ARG A 145 -10.33 -3.98 -12.80
C ARG A 145 -10.36 -3.16 -14.09
N LEU A 146 -10.69 -3.84 -15.17
CA LEU A 146 -10.92 -3.18 -16.46
C LEU A 146 -12.29 -2.49 -16.49
#